data_99908c666735c6b758e8f18ae4ef4fdb
#
_entry.id   99908c666735c6b758e8f18ae4ef4fdb
#
_cell.length_a   1.000
_cell.length_b   1.000
_cell.length_c   1.000
_cell.angle_alpha   90.00
_cell.angle_beta   90.00
_cell.angle_gamma   90.00
#
_symmetry.space_group_name_H-M   'P 1'
#
loop_
_entity.id
_entity.type
_entity.pdbx_description
1 polymer ?
#
loop_
_entity_poly.entity_id
_entity_poly.type
_entity_poly.pdbx_seq_one_letter_code
_entity_poly.pdbx_strand_id
1 'polypeptide(L)'
;MLGCHSCHDPHGSARIDSTNSVVYPQIGTTFPPIVDSGSYGTVPAAGEAVGVYRLLAWDGYQATGMTDTFDGVPAAIVPSTYNREESATPTRTAYGYGATDGFESWGLWCATCHEGMHETSAGSPSGVVHKTDDVLNGIATNYNAYVKTGDLTGVATASYTSLVPFSTSANGTDIATLAALAVNDGSVADGPANGDRMNCLSCHRAHASGWKYALRWNNEAEFLTLGPPATPVYPGVDAGMGNQGQFNQGYTTAQMEAAYNDRPAGLEFAGHQRVLCNKCHLKD
;
A
#
# COMPACT_ATOMS: atom_id res chain seq x y z
N MET A 1 21.84 -11.03 0.00
CA MET A 1 20.55 -11.76 -0.17
C MET A 1 19.57 -11.12 0.81
N LEU A 2 18.43 -10.63 0.35
CA LEU A 2 17.40 -10.07 1.22
C LEU A 2 16.68 -11.19 1.98
N GLY A 3 16.44 -10.99 3.26
CA GLY A 3 15.68 -11.88 4.13
C GLY A 3 14.70 -11.08 4.98
N CYS A 4 13.90 -11.75 5.80
CA CYS A 4 12.92 -11.08 6.66
C CYS A 4 13.57 -10.00 7.54
N HIS A 5 14.77 -10.29 8.05
CA HIS A 5 15.55 -9.37 8.89
C HIS A 5 16.13 -8.15 8.14
N SER A 6 16.02 -8.11 6.82
CA SER A 6 16.45 -6.91 6.09
C SER A 6 15.48 -5.74 6.26
N CYS A 7 14.21 -6.04 6.55
CA CYS A 7 13.13 -5.08 6.68
C CYS A 7 12.43 -5.14 8.04
N HIS A 8 12.64 -6.19 8.82
CA HIS A 8 11.98 -6.40 10.11
C HIS A 8 12.99 -6.55 11.24
N ASP A 9 12.77 -5.83 12.35
CA ASP A 9 13.42 -6.10 13.62
C ASP A 9 12.59 -7.13 14.40
N PRO A 10 13.03 -8.41 14.48
CA PRO A 10 12.27 -9.45 15.16
C PRO A 10 12.15 -9.21 16.68
N HIS A 11 12.98 -8.36 17.25
CA HIS A 11 12.93 -8.00 18.66
C HIS A 11 11.94 -6.86 18.93
N GLY A 12 11.56 -6.10 17.89
CA GLY A 12 10.56 -5.06 17.97
C GLY A 12 10.86 -3.98 19.00
N SER A 13 12.04 -3.38 18.91
CA SER A 13 12.53 -2.45 19.94
C SER A 13 11.77 -1.12 19.96
N ALA A 14 11.35 -0.61 18.81
CA ALA A 14 10.62 0.65 18.74
C ALA A 14 9.14 0.51 19.10
N ARG A 15 8.59 1.54 19.71
CA ARG A 15 7.19 1.64 20.16
C ARG A 15 6.65 3.02 19.82
N ILE A 16 5.33 3.10 19.73
CA ILE A 16 4.62 4.37 19.60
C ILE A 16 3.75 4.52 20.85
N ASP A 17 3.92 5.60 21.58
CA ASP A 17 3.20 5.88 22.81
C ASP A 17 1.88 6.64 22.57
N SER A 18 1.13 6.91 23.65
CA SER A 18 -0.13 7.64 23.60
C SER A 18 0.00 9.12 23.21
N THR A 19 1.22 9.63 23.05
CA THR A 19 1.47 10.98 22.54
C THR A 19 1.85 10.96 21.06
N ASN A 20 1.73 9.81 20.41
CA ASN A 20 2.14 9.56 19.01
C ASN A 20 3.64 9.78 18.76
N SER A 21 4.45 9.58 19.79
CA SER A 21 5.91 9.67 19.70
C SER A 21 6.50 8.27 19.60
N VAL A 22 7.53 8.13 18.75
CA VAL A 22 8.33 6.91 18.74
C VAL A 22 9.21 6.89 19.99
N VAL A 23 9.04 5.87 20.80
CA VAL A 23 9.79 5.66 22.05
C VAL A 23 10.58 4.37 22.02
N TYR A 24 11.69 4.35 22.70
CA TYR A 24 12.68 3.30 22.65
C TYR A 24 13.01 2.78 24.02
N PRO A 25 13.24 1.53 24.15
CA PRO A 25 12.25 0.44 24.32
C PRO A 25 11.43 0.66 25.59
N GLN A 26 11.70 1.77 26.30
CA GLN A 26 11.23 2.04 27.64
C GLN A 26 10.34 3.27 27.70
N ILE A 27 9.20 3.15 28.36
CA ILE A 27 8.33 4.28 28.73
C ILE A 27 8.56 4.58 30.21
N GLY A 28 9.17 5.72 30.51
CA GLY A 28 9.57 6.05 31.88
C GLY A 28 10.56 5.04 32.45
N THR A 29 10.14 4.28 33.47
CA THR A 29 10.93 3.19 34.06
C THR A 29 10.46 1.80 33.67
N THR A 30 9.49 1.71 32.77
CA THR A 30 8.83 0.46 32.40
C THR A 30 9.22 0.04 30.99
N PHE A 31 9.45 -1.25 30.80
CA PHE A 31 9.58 -1.86 29.50
C PHE A 31 8.22 -2.46 29.12
N PRO A 32 7.38 -1.76 28.37
CA PRO A 32 6.07 -2.27 28.03
C PRO A 32 6.21 -3.53 27.17
N PRO A 33 5.41 -4.57 27.43
CA PRO A 33 5.36 -5.73 26.55
C PRO A 33 4.88 -5.29 25.15
N ILE A 34 5.21 -6.08 24.15
CA ILE A 34 4.56 -5.96 22.84
C ILE A 34 3.13 -6.50 22.99
N VAL A 35 2.19 -5.61 23.31
CA VAL A 35 0.80 -5.99 23.52
C VAL A 35 0.12 -6.18 22.18
N ASP A 36 0.17 -5.14 21.34
CA ASP A 36 -0.33 -5.17 19.97
C ASP A 36 0.68 -4.44 19.08
N SER A 37 0.85 -4.88 17.86
CA SER A 37 1.55 -4.05 16.89
C SER A 37 0.61 -2.96 16.40
N GLY A 38 1.12 -1.81 15.99
CA GLY A 38 0.33 -0.74 15.38
C GLY A 38 -0.52 -1.19 14.19
N SER A 39 -0.28 -2.41 13.69
CA SER A 39 -1.03 -3.02 12.60
C SER A 39 -2.44 -3.54 12.98
N TYR A 40 -2.86 -3.43 14.24
CA TYR A 40 -4.17 -3.93 14.67
C TYR A 40 -5.13 -2.83 15.14
N GLY A 41 -4.85 -1.59 14.78
CA GLY A 41 -5.73 -0.48 15.08
C GLY A 41 -5.77 -0.07 16.57
N THR A 42 -4.85 -0.58 17.38
CA THR A 42 -4.81 -0.28 18.81
C THR A 42 -4.26 1.13 19.04
N VAL A 43 -4.99 1.92 19.80
CA VAL A 43 -4.54 3.24 20.28
C VAL A 43 -4.06 3.06 21.71
N PRO A 44 -2.78 3.34 22.04
CA PRO A 44 -2.25 3.15 23.37
C PRO A 44 -2.86 4.15 24.36
N ALA A 45 -3.13 3.69 25.58
CA ALA A 45 -3.51 4.57 26.68
C ALA A 45 -2.28 5.29 27.29
N ALA A 46 -2.53 6.23 28.20
CA ALA A 46 -1.45 6.95 28.89
C ALA A 46 -0.54 5.97 29.64
N GLY A 47 0.76 6.03 29.38
CA GLY A 47 1.75 5.11 29.96
C GLY A 47 1.85 3.76 29.23
N GLU A 48 1.12 3.57 28.14
CA GLU A 48 1.22 2.42 27.26
C GLU A 48 1.88 2.79 25.95
N ALA A 49 2.39 1.79 25.22
CA ALA A 49 2.87 1.92 23.86
C ALA A 49 2.55 0.66 23.04
N VAL A 50 2.38 0.83 21.74
CA VAL A 50 2.23 -0.25 20.78
C VAL A 50 3.52 -0.42 19.97
N GLY A 51 3.79 -1.61 19.48
CA GLY A 51 4.88 -1.87 18.54
C GLY A 51 4.67 -1.12 17.24
N VAL A 52 5.76 -0.85 16.53
CA VAL A 52 5.67 -0.31 15.16
C VAL A 52 5.00 -1.32 14.23
N TYR A 53 4.51 -0.84 13.10
CA TYR A 53 3.78 -1.65 12.14
C TYR A 53 4.53 -2.95 11.80
N ARG A 54 3.99 -4.06 12.28
CA ARG A 54 4.54 -5.42 12.07
C ARG A 54 6.04 -5.55 12.32
N LEU A 55 6.52 -4.93 13.37
CA LEU A 55 7.93 -4.99 13.77
C LEU A 55 8.89 -4.54 12.65
N LEU A 56 8.54 -3.50 11.92
CA LEU A 56 9.42 -2.96 10.89
C LEU A 56 10.74 -2.44 11.48
N ALA A 57 11.76 -2.42 10.64
CA ALA A 57 13.01 -1.74 10.93
C ALA A 57 12.75 -0.25 11.29
N TRP A 58 13.52 0.28 12.18
CA TRP A 58 13.33 1.58 12.84
C TRP A 58 14.62 2.37 12.86
N ASP A 59 14.59 3.58 13.36
CA ASP A 59 15.74 4.48 13.44
C ASP A 59 16.98 3.79 14.02
N GLY A 60 18.08 3.88 13.30
CA GLY A 60 19.35 3.25 13.65
C GLY A 60 19.41 1.74 13.42
N TYR A 61 18.33 1.09 12.98
CA TYR A 61 18.39 -0.34 12.64
C TYR A 61 19.21 -0.55 11.37
N GLN A 62 20.20 -1.43 11.45
CA GLN A 62 21.01 -1.85 10.34
C GLN A 62 20.86 -3.36 10.12
N ALA A 63 20.35 -3.74 8.96
CA ALA A 63 20.25 -5.14 8.62
C ALA A 63 21.63 -5.77 8.35
N THR A 64 21.79 -7.03 8.74
CA THR A 64 23.07 -7.74 8.54
C THR A 64 23.49 -7.75 7.07
N GLY A 65 24.65 -7.21 6.80
CA GLY A 65 25.24 -7.13 5.46
C GLY A 65 24.81 -5.90 4.64
N MET A 66 24.12 -4.95 5.26
CA MET A 66 23.83 -3.62 4.71
C MET A 66 24.76 -2.58 5.34
N THR A 67 24.99 -1.50 4.58
CA THR A 67 25.75 -0.32 5.05
C THR A 67 24.81 0.75 5.57
N ASP A 68 23.60 0.80 5.07
CA ASP A 68 22.63 1.84 5.37
C ASP A 68 21.79 1.48 6.59
N THR A 69 21.40 2.49 7.33
CA THR A 69 20.49 2.42 8.48
C THR A 69 19.16 3.06 8.11
N PHE A 70 18.09 2.60 8.75
CA PHE A 70 16.80 3.27 8.67
C PHE A 70 16.80 4.52 9.57
N ASP A 71 16.15 5.59 9.09
CA ASP A 71 16.10 6.88 9.80
C ASP A 71 14.79 7.07 10.58
N GLY A 72 13.90 6.11 10.56
CA GLY A 72 12.61 6.16 11.25
C GLY A 72 11.73 4.96 10.95
N VAL A 73 10.47 5.04 11.31
CA VAL A 73 9.45 4.01 11.03
C VAL A 73 8.28 4.61 10.26
N PRO A 74 7.75 3.91 9.25
CA PRO A 74 6.56 4.39 8.56
C PRO A 74 5.31 4.13 9.39
N ALA A 75 4.41 5.11 9.46
CA ALA A 75 3.15 4.97 10.15
C ALA A 75 2.13 4.24 9.29
N ALA A 76 1.53 3.18 9.84
CA ALA A 76 0.40 2.50 9.23
C ALA A 76 -0.42 1.72 10.26
N ILE A 77 -1.72 1.66 10.00
CA ILE A 77 -2.67 0.87 10.79
C ILE A 77 -3.50 -0.01 9.86
N VAL A 78 -3.71 -1.25 10.25
CA VAL A 78 -4.71 -2.13 9.63
C VAL A 78 -5.87 -2.34 10.59
N PRO A 79 -7.09 -2.64 10.09
CA PRO A 79 -8.21 -2.95 10.98
C PRO A 79 -7.91 -4.18 11.84
N SER A 80 -8.44 -4.20 13.06
CA SER A 80 -8.25 -5.29 14.02
C SER A 80 -8.73 -6.65 13.52
N THR A 81 -9.71 -6.63 12.60
CA THR A 81 -10.26 -7.81 11.95
C THR A 81 -9.68 -8.02 10.55
N TYR A 82 -8.51 -7.45 10.28
CA TYR A 82 -7.83 -7.65 9.01
C TYR A 82 -7.62 -9.14 8.74
N ASN A 83 -8.17 -9.58 7.62
CA ASN A 83 -7.83 -10.88 7.05
C ASN A 83 -7.14 -10.65 5.68
N ARG A 84 -6.56 -11.70 5.14
CA ARG A 84 -5.86 -11.64 3.85
C ARG A 84 -6.82 -11.57 2.67
N GLU A 85 -8.06 -11.92 2.90
CA GLU A 85 -9.11 -11.94 1.92
C GLU A 85 -9.70 -10.52 1.90
N GLU A 86 -9.29 -9.74 0.94
CA GLU A 86 -10.00 -8.53 0.60
C GLU A 86 -11.27 -8.97 -0.12
N SER A 87 -12.30 -9.32 0.65
CA SER A 87 -13.62 -9.65 0.13
C SER A 87 -14.21 -8.49 -0.70
N ALA A 88 -15.38 -8.66 -1.27
CA ALA A 88 -16.09 -7.62 -2.03
C ALA A 88 -16.23 -6.28 -1.29
N THR A 89 -16.04 -6.27 0.03
CA THR A 89 -16.00 -5.07 0.84
C THR A 89 -14.56 -4.57 0.94
N PRO A 90 -14.24 -3.35 0.48
CA PRO A 90 -12.88 -2.84 0.49
C PRO A 90 -12.31 -2.75 1.90
N THR A 91 -11.20 -3.46 2.12
CA THR A 91 -10.39 -3.29 3.32
C THR A 91 -9.45 -2.12 3.12
N ARG A 92 -9.46 -1.16 4.03
CA ARG A 92 -8.57 -0.02 4.03
C ARG A 92 -7.48 -0.20 5.09
N THR A 93 -6.24 -0.34 4.64
CA THR A 93 -5.06 -0.09 5.46
C THR A 93 -4.79 1.41 5.41
N ALA A 94 -4.71 2.05 6.56
CA ALA A 94 -4.39 3.46 6.67
C ALA A 94 -2.86 3.61 6.67
N TYR A 95 -2.32 4.13 5.60
CA TYR A 95 -0.91 4.54 5.52
C TYR A 95 -0.81 6.02 5.88
N GLY A 96 0.04 6.33 6.86
CA GLY A 96 0.33 7.69 7.24
C GLY A 96 1.52 8.27 6.49
N TYR A 97 1.62 9.58 6.50
CA TYR A 97 2.80 10.31 6.06
C TYR A 97 3.28 11.21 7.18
N GLY A 98 4.52 11.06 7.57
CA GLY A 98 5.20 11.93 8.52
C GLY A 98 6.70 11.73 8.39
N ALA A 99 7.45 12.77 8.64
CA ALA A 99 8.90 12.78 8.64
C ALA A 99 9.39 13.59 9.85
N THR A 100 8.80 13.34 11.03
CA THR A 100 9.12 14.02 12.30
C THR A 100 9.04 13.03 13.44
N ASP A 101 9.78 13.29 14.51
CA ASP A 101 9.69 12.56 15.78
C ASP A 101 9.91 11.04 15.70
N GLY A 102 10.86 10.61 14.86
CA GLY A 102 11.18 9.19 14.65
C GLY A 102 10.27 8.49 13.63
N PHE A 103 9.32 9.21 13.03
CA PHE A 103 8.58 8.70 11.88
C PHE A 103 9.27 9.03 10.57
N GLU A 104 9.12 8.12 9.63
CA GLU A 104 9.61 8.24 8.27
C GLU A 104 8.47 8.00 7.27
N SER A 105 8.57 8.56 6.08
CA SER A 105 7.63 8.25 5.02
C SER A 105 7.86 6.82 4.49
N TRP A 106 6.84 6.22 3.90
CA TRP A 106 6.97 4.91 3.25
C TRP A 106 7.95 4.93 2.07
N GLY A 107 8.04 6.06 1.36
CA GLY A 107 8.98 6.21 0.25
C GLY A 107 10.42 6.22 0.73
N LEU A 108 10.74 7.04 1.73
CA LEU A 108 12.08 7.13 2.31
C LEU A 108 12.48 5.81 2.98
N TRP A 109 11.58 5.18 3.74
CA TRP A 109 11.84 3.88 4.36
C TRP A 109 12.20 2.81 3.32
N CYS A 110 11.50 2.76 2.20
CA CYS A 110 11.85 1.87 1.10
C CYS A 110 13.17 2.28 0.43
N ALA A 111 13.46 3.59 0.37
CA ALA A 111 14.65 4.15 -0.25
C ALA A 111 15.93 3.76 0.47
N THR A 112 15.90 3.40 1.76
CA THR A 112 17.06 2.84 2.48
C THR A 112 17.72 1.70 1.70
N CYS A 113 16.93 0.91 0.95
CA CYS A 113 17.45 -0.13 0.07
C CYS A 113 17.29 0.20 -1.42
N HIS A 114 16.45 1.16 -1.76
CA HIS A 114 16.06 1.53 -3.13
C HIS A 114 16.28 3.02 -3.42
N GLU A 115 17.38 3.58 -2.91
CA GLU A 115 17.72 5.01 -2.99
C GLU A 115 17.52 5.60 -4.40
N GLY A 116 18.10 4.98 -5.41
CA GLY A 116 17.98 5.45 -6.80
C GLY A 116 16.58 5.37 -7.41
N MET A 117 15.61 4.79 -6.72
CA MET A 117 14.21 4.69 -7.20
C MET A 117 13.29 5.73 -6.55
N HIS A 118 13.76 6.43 -5.53
CA HIS A 118 12.94 7.41 -4.82
C HIS A 118 13.00 8.81 -5.46
N GLU A 119 14.19 9.27 -5.79
CA GLU A 119 14.41 10.67 -6.19
C GLU A 119 14.87 10.85 -7.64
N THR A 120 15.56 9.86 -8.20
CA THR A 120 16.20 9.98 -9.50
C THR A 120 15.98 8.74 -10.37
N SER A 121 16.05 8.93 -11.68
CA SER A 121 16.02 7.82 -12.63
C SER A 121 17.30 6.98 -12.65
N ALA A 122 18.35 7.40 -11.95
CA ALA A 122 19.67 6.78 -12.05
C ALA A 122 19.72 5.32 -11.57
N GLY A 123 18.91 4.98 -10.56
CA GLY A 123 18.80 3.61 -10.04
C GLY A 123 17.66 2.79 -10.63
N SER A 124 16.84 3.37 -11.48
CA SER A 124 15.72 2.67 -12.10
C SER A 124 16.13 1.96 -13.38
N PRO A 125 15.96 0.63 -13.50
CA PRO A 125 16.28 -0.11 -14.71
C PRO A 125 15.52 0.36 -15.95
N SER A 126 14.34 0.98 -15.77
CA SER A 126 13.50 1.50 -16.85
C SER A 126 13.72 2.98 -17.13
N GLY A 127 14.52 3.68 -16.34
CA GLY A 127 14.69 5.13 -16.41
C GLY A 127 13.46 5.93 -15.99
N VAL A 128 12.43 5.26 -15.45
CA VAL A 128 11.19 5.88 -14.97
C VAL A 128 11.17 5.85 -13.46
N VAL A 129 10.95 7.00 -12.84
CA VAL A 129 10.75 7.15 -11.40
C VAL A 129 9.39 7.76 -11.16
N HIS A 130 8.59 7.11 -10.33
CA HIS A 130 7.44 7.75 -9.72
C HIS A 130 7.92 8.42 -8.44
N LYS A 131 7.79 9.73 -8.38
CA LYS A 131 8.09 10.48 -7.17
C LYS A 131 7.10 10.09 -6.09
N THR A 132 7.52 9.21 -5.22
CA THR A 132 6.78 8.89 -4.00
C THR A 132 6.97 10.00 -2.97
N ASP A 133 6.01 10.14 -2.07
CA ASP A 133 5.98 11.16 -1.02
C ASP A 133 5.76 12.60 -1.48
N ASP A 134 5.70 12.86 -2.77
CA ASP A 134 5.20 14.14 -3.29
C ASP A 134 3.67 14.22 -3.12
N VAL A 135 3.16 15.42 -2.86
CA VAL A 135 1.71 15.65 -2.75
C VAL A 135 0.99 15.37 -4.06
N LEU A 136 -0.15 14.73 -3.96
CA LEU A 136 -0.92 14.31 -5.15
C LEU A 136 -1.48 15.48 -5.95
N ASN A 137 -1.84 16.59 -5.30
CA ASN A 137 -2.41 17.76 -6.00
C ASN A 137 -3.49 17.39 -7.02
N GLY A 138 -3.33 17.78 -8.29
CA GLY A 138 -4.27 17.47 -9.36
C GLY A 138 -4.46 15.97 -9.64
N ILE A 139 -3.51 15.11 -9.26
CA ILE A 139 -3.63 13.65 -9.38
C ILE A 139 -4.74 13.13 -8.44
N ALA A 140 -4.94 13.76 -7.27
CA ALA A 140 -6.05 13.40 -6.39
C ALA A 140 -7.41 13.58 -7.08
N THR A 141 -7.56 14.62 -7.88
CA THR A 141 -8.78 14.83 -8.69
C THR A 141 -8.98 13.70 -9.70
N ASN A 142 -7.92 13.30 -10.39
CA ASN A 142 -7.95 12.20 -11.35
C ASN A 142 -8.32 10.88 -10.66
N TYR A 143 -7.65 10.59 -9.55
CA TYR A 143 -7.93 9.40 -8.75
C TYR A 143 -9.40 9.33 -8.34
N ASN A 144 -9.96 10.44 -7.86
CA ASN A 144 -11.33 10.51 -7.37
C ASN A 144 -12.36 10.42 -8.50
N ALA A 145 -12.06 10.94 -9.68
CA ALA A 145 -12.94 10.87 -10.84
C ALA A 145 -13.00 9.47 -11.47
N TYR A 146 -11.90 8.72 -11.44
CA TYR A 146 -11.81 7.42 -12.10
C TYR A 146 -12.56 6.34 -11.31
N VAL A 147 -13.70 5.90 -11.82
CA VAL A 147 -14.46 4.74 -11.30
C VAL A 147 -13.93 3.47 -11.96
N LYS A 148 -13.91 3.43 -13.29
CA LYS A 148 -13.45 2.31 -14.13
C LYS A 148 -13.21 2.82 -15.55
N THR A 149 -12.68 1.98 -16.42
CA THR A 149 -12.50 2.31 -17.84
C THR A 149 -13.80 2.82 -18.45
N GLY A 150 -13.75 4.00 -19.08
CA GLY A 150 -14.89 4.68 -19.68
C GLY A 150 -15.84 5.36 -18.68
N ASP A 151 -15.50 5.40 -17.40
CA ASP A 151 -16.32 6.04 -16.36
C ASP A 151 -15.44 6.89 -15.44
N LEU A 152 -15.51 8.20 -15.64
CA LEU A 152 -14.79 9.23 -14.90
C LEU A 152 -15.74 10.07 -14.02
N THR A 153 -16.87 9.52 -13.60
CA THR A 153 -17.90 10.21 -12.83
C THR A 153 -17.76 10.02 -11.32
N GLY A 154 -16.66 9.45 -10.87
CA GLY A 154 -16.40 9.18 -9.46
C GLY A 154 -16.34 10.44 -8.61
N VAL A 155 -16.57 10.25 -7.33
CA VAL A 155 -16.55 11.31 -6.31
C VAL A 155 -15.60 10.94 -5.18
N ALA A 156 -14.99 11.94 -4.56
CA ALA A 156 -13.97 11.72 -3.52
C ALA A 156 -14.45 10.81 -2.39
N THR A 157 -15.71 10.91 -1.98
CA THR A 157 -16.29 10.14 -0.86
C THR A 157 -16.50 8.65 -1.14
N ALA A 158 -16.24 8.19 -2.36
CA ALA A 158 -16.46 6.78 -2.75
C ALA A 158 -15.39 6.25 -3.71
N SER A 159 -14.22 6.86 -3.75
CA SER A 159 -13.21 6.56 -4.78
C SER A 159 -12.06 5.68 -4.31
N TYR A 160 -11.96 5.40 -3.01
CA TYR A 160 -10.91 4.54 -2.48
C TYR A 160 -10.92 3.15 -3.10
N THR A 161 -9.75 2.64 -3.41
CA THR A 161 -9.54 1.22 -3.71
C THR A 161 -8.28 0.71 -3.01
N SER A 162 -8.36 -0.45 -2.38
CA SER A 162 -7.22 -1.11 -1.76
C SER A 162 -6.16 -1.58 -2.77
N LEU A 163 -6.50 -1.62 -4.07
CA LEU A 163 -5.54 -1.92 -5.13
C LEU A 163 -4.63 -0.73 -5.46
N VAL A 164 -5.00 0.49 -5.07
CA VAL A 164 -4.18 1.69 -5.23
C VAL A 164 -4.28 2.55 -3.97
N PRO A 165 -3.77 2.06 -2.83
CA PRO A 165 -3.79 2.83 -1.60
C PRO A 165 -2.87 4.05 -1.69
N PHE A 166 -3.03 4.97 -0.75
CA PHE A 166 -2.22 6.18 -0.65
C PHE A 166 -1.94 6.49 0.83
N SER A 167 -0.96 7.38 1.07
CA SER A 167 -0.66 7.88 2.41
C SER A 167 -1.44 9.16 2.69
N THR A 168 -2.13 9.20 3.83
CA THR A 168 -2.77 10.42 4.30
C THR A 168 -1.74 11.35 4.96
N SER A 169 -1.81 12.63 4.64
CA SER A 169 -0.98 13.69 5.23
C SER A 169 -1.67 14.39 6.40
N ALA A 170 -2.99 14.34 6.45
CA ALA A 170 -3.74 14.94 7.55
C ALA A 170 -3.53 14.12 8.82
N ASN A 171 -2.73 14.64 9.75
CA ASN A 171 -2.33 13.95 10.97
C ASN A 171 -1.79 12.53 10.70
N GLY A 172 -0.92 12.40 9.69
CA GLY A 172 -0.46 11.11 9.17
C GLY A 172 0.38 10.28 10.13
N THR A 173 0.79 10.82 11.27
CA THR A 173 1.46 10.09 12.36
C THR A 173 0.56 9.89 13.58
N ASP A 174 -0.65 10.42 13.57
CA ASP A 174 -1.62 10.26 14.65
C ASP A 174 -2.30 8.88 14.57
N ILE A 175 -2.00 8.03 15.55
CA ILE A 175 -2.50 6.64 15.57
C ILE A 175 -4.02 6.60 15.62
N ALA A 176 -4.68 7.49 16.38
CA ALA A 176 -6.13 7.51 16.48
C ALA A 176 -6.79 7.87 15.15
N THR A 177 -6.21 8.86 14.45
CA THR A 177 -6.65 9.23 13.10
C THR A 177 -6.48 8.07 12.13
N LEU A 178 -5.32 7.42 12.11
CA LEU A 178 -5.06 6.28 11.24
C LEU A 178 -5.96 5.09 11.59
N ALA A 179 -6.20 4.81 12.87
CA ALA A 179 -7.09 3.75 13.32
C ALA A 179 -8.54 3.98 12.86
N ALA A 180 -9.00 5.23 12.86
CA ALA A 180 -10.33 5.59 12.36
C ALA A 180 -10.48 5.40 10.84
N LEU A 181 -9.37 5.47 10.08
CA LEU A 181 -9.36 5.22 8.63
C LEU A 181 -9.20 3.73 8.31
N ALA A 182 -8.68 2.94 9.24
CA ALA A 182 -8.38 1.52 9.03
C ALA A 182 -9.63 0.67 9.25
N VAL A 183 -10.38 0.39 8.21
CA VAL A 183 -11.65 -0.35 8.25
C VAL A 183 -11.66 -1.53 7.28
N ASN A 184 -12.50 -2.53 7.55
CA ASN A 184 -12.70 -3.69 6.68
C ASN A 184 -14.14 -3.86 6.21
N ASP A 185 -14.98 -2.87 6.46
CA ASP A 185 -16.43 -2.88 6.17
C ASP A 185 -16.83 -1.90 5.05
N GLY A 186 -15.84 -1.23 4.44
CA GLY A 186 -16.07 -0.24 3.40
C GLY A 186 -16.67 1.08 3.89
N SER A 187 -16.80 1.29 5.20
CA SER A 187 -17.40 2.50 5.76
C SER A 187 -16.57 3.76 5.52
N VAL A 188 -15.27 3.63 5.23
CA VAL A 188 -14.38 4.74 4.89
C VAL A 188 -13.84 4.52 3.47
N ALA A 189 -14.59 5.01 2.50
CA ALA A 189 -14.30 4.88 1.08
C ALA A 189 -13.75 6.18 0.44
N ASP A 190 -13.38 7.16 1.25
CA ASP A 190 -12.85 8.42 0.75
C ASP A 190 -11.52 8.22 0.03
N GLY A 191 -11.44 8.79 -1.16
CA GLY A 191 -10.20 8.88 -1.92
C GLY A 191 -9.27 9.96 -1.40
N PRO A 192 -8.12 10.18 -2.07
CA PRO A 192 -7.11 11.11 -1.59
C PRO A 192 -7.55 12.57 -1.69
N ALA A 193 -7.14 13.36 -0.70
CA ALA A 193 -7.09 14.81 -0.78
C ALA A 193 -5.82 15.28 -1.52
N ASN A 194 -5.78 16.55 -1.91
CA ASN A 194 -4.62 17.11 -2.63
C ASN A 194 -3.30 17.03 -1.83
N GLY A 195 -3.39 17.09 -0.50
CA GLY A 195 -2.23 16.99 0.38
C GLY A 195 -1.75 15.56 0.64
N ASP A 196 -2.54 14.57 0.29
CA ASP A 196 -2.16 13.16 0.45
C ASP A 196 -1.08 12.78 -0.57
N ARG A 197 -0.45 11.63 -0.36
CA ARG A 197 0.76 11.26 -1.08
C ARG A 197 0.69 9.84 -1.62
N MET A 198 1.27 9.66 -2.79
CA MET A 198 1.58 8.32 -3.28
C MET A 198 2.81 7.80 -2.55
N ASN A 199 2.80 6.51 -2.23
CA ASN A 199 3.96 5.82 -1.68
C ASN A 199 4.27 4.56 -2.51
N CYS A 200 5.37 3.89 -2.21
CA CYS A 200 5.76 2.68 -2.95
C CYS A 200 4.67 1.61 -2.89
N LEU A 201 3.98 1.49 -1.76
CA LEU A 201 2.89 0.51 -1.57
C LEU A 201 1.61 0.88 -2.32
N SER A 202 1.50 2.06 -2.91
CA SER A 202 0.37 2.41 -3.79
C SER A 202 0.32 1.50 -5.03
N CYS A 203 1.49 1.08 -5.51
CA CYS A 203 1.63 0.22 -6.68
C CYS A 203 2.21 -1.16 -6.35
N HIS A 204 3.08 -1.26 -5.34
CA HIS A 204 3.80 -2.48 -5.00
C HIS A 204 3.22 -3.18 -3.77
N ARG A 205 3.49 -4.48 -3.67
CA ARG A 205 3.34 -5.27 -2.45
C ARG A 205 4.72 -5.49 -1.85
N ALA A 206 4.87 -5.31 -0.55
CA ALA A 206 6.16 -5.49 0.12
C ALA A 206 6.64 -6.95 0.17
N HIS A 207 5.71 -7.90 0.13
CA HIS A 207 6.04 -9.31 0.18
C HIS A 207 5.73 -10.01 -1.15
N ALA A 208 4.80 -10.96 -1.13
CA ALA A 208 4.46 -11.71 -2.33
C ALA A 208 3.50 -10.93 -3.25
N SER A 209 3.75 -11.03 -4.54
CA SER A 209 2.83 -10.62 -5.59
C SER A 209 2.79 -11.68 -6.69
N GLY A 210 1.65 -11.78 -7.37
CA GLY A 210 1.51 -12.58 -8.56
C GLY A 210 2.12 -11.94 -9.81
N TRP A 211 2.63 -10.70 -9.73
CA TRP A 211 3.04 -9.90 -10.88
C TRP A 211 4.51 -9.52 -10.82
N LYS A 212 5.09 -9.21 -11.97
CA LYS A 212 6.46 -8.69 -12.04
C LYS A 212 6.60 -7.42 -11.21
N TYR A 213 7.81 -7.20 -10.71
CA TYR A 213 8.16 -6.05 -9.89
C TYR A 213 7.34 -5.92 -8.60
N ALA A 214 6.77 -7.04 -8.11
CA ALA A 214 5.90 -7.05 -6.95
C ALA A 214 4.71 -6.07 -7.04
N LEU A 215 4.22 -5.78 -8.24
CA LEU A 215 3.08 -4.89 -8.44
C LEU A 215 1.78 -5.50 -7.88
N ARG A 216 0.82 -4.64 -7.56
CA ARG A 216 -0.50 -5.05 -7.07
C ARG A 216 -1.41 -5.59 -8.15
N TRP A 217 -1.08 -5.33 -9.43
CA TRP A 217 -1.81 -5.79 -10.60
C TRP A 217 -0.87 -6.13 -11.75
N ASN A 218 -1.39 -6.82 -12.74
CA ASN A 218 -0.64 -7.11 -13.96
C ASN A 218 -0.42 -5.82 -14.78
N ASN A 219 0.82 -5.47 -15.02
CA ASN A 219 1.21 -4.30 -15.83
C ASN A 219 1.77 -4.68 -17.21
N GLU A 220 1.84 -5.96 -17.54
CA GLU A 220 2.37 -6.43 -18.82
C GLU A 220 1.32 -6.41 -19.93
N ALA A 221 0.04 -6.33 -19.56
CA ALA A 221 -1.06 -6.13 -20.50
C ALA A 221 -1.68 -4.74 -20.31
N GLU A 222 -2.19 -4.16 -21.39
CA GLU A 222 -2.91 -2.88 -21.34
C GLU A 222 -4.20 -2.99 -20.53
N PHE A 223 -4.83 -4.16 -20.55
CA PHE A 223 -6.07 -4.43 -19.84
C PHE A 223 -5.88 -5.50 -18.76
N LEU A 224 -6.48 -5.29 -17.61
CA LEU A 224 -6.59 -6.30 -16.54
C LEU A 224 -7.63 -7.35 -16.91
N THR A 225 -8.73 -6.94 -17.53
CA THR A 225 -9.83 -7.79 -18.00
C THR A 225 -10.29 -7.38 -19.38
N LEU A 226 -10.85 -8.32 -20.12
CA LEU A 226 -11.48 -8.14 -21.43
C LEU A 226 -12.88 -8.77 -21.40
N GLY A 227 -13.70 -8.46 -22.40
CA GLY A 227 -15.04 -9.05 -22.55
C GLY A 227 -16.13 -8.36 -21.73
N PRO A 228 -17.35 -8.91 -21.71
CA PRO A 228 -18.47 -8.34 -20.97
C PRO A 228 -18.25 -8.41 -19.46
N PRO A 229 -18.77 -7.44 -18.68
CA PRO A 229 -18.60 -7.44 -17.22
C PRO A 229 -19.09 -8.71 -16.52
N ALA A 230 -20.18 -9.30 -17.00
CA ALA A 230 -20.76 -10.51 -16.41
C ALA A 230 -19.96 -11.79 -16.69
N THR A 231 -19.11 -11.77 -17.70
CA THR A 231 -18.23 -12.89 -18.08
C THR A 231 -16.85 -12.35 -18.41
N PRO A 232 -16.12 -11.82 -17.41
CA PRO A 232 -14.80 -11.26 -17.64
C PRO A 232 -13.84 -12.34 -18.10
N VAL A 233 -13.00 -11.98 -19.06
CA VAL A 233 -11.87 -12.79 -19.51
C VAL A 233 -10.59 -12.08 -19.15
N TYR A 234 -9.58 -12.85 -18.73
CA TYR A 234 -8.27 -12.32 -18.41
C TYR A 234 -7.33 -12.50 -19.61
N PRO A 235 -6.58 -11.47 -20.02
CA PRO A 235 -5.67 -11.60 -21.15
C PRO A 235 -4.75 -12.80 -21.01
N GLY A 236 -4.81 -13.72 -21.98
CA GLY A 236 -3.95 -14.88 -22.09
C GLY A 236 -4.31 -16.11 -21.26
N VAL A 237 -5.36 -16.04 -20.46
CA VAL A 237 -5.89 -17.22 -19.72
C VAL A 237 -6.99 -17.88 -20.51
N ASP A 238 -7.97 -17.09 -20.92
CA ASP A 238 -9.18 -17.59 -21.54
C ASP A 238 -8.99 -17.90 -23.02
N ALA A 239 -9.55 -19.01 -23.50
CA ALA A 239 -9.43 -19.44 -24.88
C ALA A 239 -9.97 -18.38 -25.85
N GLY A 240 -9.26 -18.16 -26.95
CA GLY A 240 -9.67 -17.23 -28.00
C GLY A 240 -9.10 -15.82 -27.90
N MET A 241 -8.31 -15.54 -26.86
CA MET A 241 -7.67 -14.23 -26.69
C MET A 241 -6.33 -14.08 -27.43
N GLY A 242 -6.02 -14.97 -28.38
CA GLY A 242 -4.83 -14.91 -29.21
C GLY A 242 -3.52 -15.01 -28.39
N ASN A 243 -2.53 -14.20 -28.76
CA ASN A 243 -1.19 -14.25 -28.16
C ASN A 243 -1.10 -13.56 -26.80
N GLN A 244 -2.22 -13.33 -26.10
CA GLN A 244 -2.23 -12.66 -24.81
C GLN A 244 -1.69 -13.54 -23.66
N GLY A 245 -1.46 -14.86 -23.89
CA GLY A 245 -0.95 -15.83 -22.92
C GLY A 245 0.34 -15.45 -22.24
N GLN A 246 1.20 -14.70 -22.92
CA GLN A 246 2.45 -14.22 -22.36
C GLN A 246 2.27 -13.25 -21.18
N PHE A 247 1.12 -12.59 -21.08
CA PHE A 247 0.85 -11.59 -20.06
C PHE A 247 0.31 -12.16 -18.74
N ASN A 248 -0.09 -13.42 -18.73
CA ASN A 248 -0.59 -14.09 -17.53
C ASN A 248 0.40 -15.04 -16.89
N GLN A 249 1.58 -15.19 -17.45
CA GLN A 249 2.65 -16.00 -16.87
C GLN A 249 2.23 -17.45 -16.53
N GLY A 250 1.25 -18.00 -17.27
CA GLY A 250 0.74 -19.36 -17.07
C GLY A 250 -0.34 -19.49 -15.98
N TYR A 251 -0.84 -18.41 -15.42
CA TYR A 251 -1.92 -18.45 -14.45
C TYR A 251 -3.25 -18.92 -15.06
N THR A 252 -4.03 -19.63 -14.27
CA THR A 252 -5.45 -19.94 -14.55
C THR A 252 -6.34 -18.77 -14.14
N THR A 253 -7.59 -18.74 -14.63
CA THR A 253 -8.59 -17.72 -14.21
C THR A 253 -8.71 -17.64 -12.68
N ALA A 254 -8.82 -18.77 -12.00
CA ALA A 254 -8.92 -18.79 -10.53
C ALA A 254 -7.67 -18.21 -9.84
N GLN A 255 -6.47 -18.47 -10.38
CA GLN A 255 -5.25 -17.86 -9.87
C GLN A 255 -5.18 -16.36 -10.13
N MET A 256 -5.72 -15.90 -11.25
CA MET A 256 -5.82 -14.47 -11.56
C MET A 256 -6.76 -13.77 -10.57
N GLU A 257 -7.93 -14.34 -10.31
CA GLU A 257 -8.88 -13.79 -9.34
C GLU A 257 -8.30 -13.78 -7.93
N ALA A 258 -7.68 -14.88 -7.50
CA ALA A 258 -6.98 -14.93 -6.22
C ALA A 258 -5.87 -13.86 -6.10
N ALA A 259 -5.14 -13.57 -7.19
CA ALA A 259 -4.14 -12.51 -7.22
C ALA A 259 -4.73 -11.10 -7.07
N TYR A 260 -6.01 -10.95 -7.37
CA TYR A 260 -6.81 -9.73 -7.13
C TYR A 260 -7.69 -9.85 -5.87
N ASN A 261 -7.32 -10.70 -4.91
CA ASN A 261 -8.02 -10.90 -3.65
C ASN A 261 -9.45 -11.43 -3.84
N ASP A 262 -9.61 -12.41 -4.72
CA ASP A 262 -10.88 -13.04 -5.09
C ASP A 262 -11.95 -12.04 -5.57
N ARG A 263 -11.54 -10.88 -6.02
CA ARG A 263 -12.43 -9.90 -6.63
C ARG A 263 -12.70 -10.27 -8.07
N PRO A 264 -13.94 -10.36 -8.49
CA PRO A 264 -14.29 -10.51 -9.90
C PRO A 264 -14.04 -9.18 -10.62
N ALA A 265 -12.77 -8.94 -10.99
CA ALA A 265 -12.29 -7.65 -11.49
C ALA A 265 -13.14 -7.08 -12.65
N GLY A 266 -13.69 -7.93 -13.50
CA GLY A 266 -14.58 -7.51 -14.57
C GLY A 266 -15.95 -7.00 -14.09
N LEU A 267 -16.44 -7.50 -12.96
CA LEU A 267 -17.71 -7.03 -12.37
C LEU A 267 -17.49 -5.75 -11.56
N GLU A 268 -16.35 -5.68 -10.85
CA GLU A 268 -16.04 -4.54 -10.00
C GLU A 268 -15.63 -3.31 -10.81
N PHE A 269 -14.79 -3.49 -11.84
CA PHE A 269 -14.19 -2.36 -12.57
C PHE A 269 -14.80 -2.16 -13.96
N ALA A 270 -14.71 -3.12 -14.83
CA ALA A 270 -15.33 -3.18 -16.15
C ALA A 270 -14.90 -4.46 -16.87
N GLY A 271 -15.64 -4.85 -17.91
CA GLY A 271 -15.24 -5.95 -18.79
C GLY A 271 -13.97 -5.67 -19.60
N HIS A 272 -13.62 -4.40 -19.83
CA HIS A 272 -12.40 -3.97 -20.51
C HIS A 272 -11.64 -2.99 -19.60
N GLN A 273 -11.34 -3.44 -18.38
CA GLN A 273 -10.61 -2.61 -17.42
C GLN A 273 -9.15 -2.48 -17.82
N ARG A 274 -8.71 -1.26 -18.05
CA ARG A 274 -7.29 -0.92 -18.23
C ARG A 274 -6.52 -1.14 -16.93
N VAL A 275 -5.20 -1.19 -17.02
CA VAL A 275 -4.32 -1.22 -15.84
C VAL A 275 -4.60 -0.04 -14.91
N LEU A 276 -4.52 -0.27 -13.60
CA LEU A 276 -4.91 0.73 -12.59
C LEU A 276 -3.96 1.94 -12.49
N CYS A 277 -2.91 2.00 -13.30
CA CYS A 277 -2.17 3.23 -13.54
C CYS A 277 -3.11 4.38 -13.96
N ASN A 278 -4.19 4.06 -14.65
CA ASN A 278 -5.20 5.02 -15.09
C ASN A 278 -6.00 5.65 -13.95
N LYS A 279 -5.98 5.08 -12.76
CA LYS A 279 -6.54 5.72 -11.56
C LYS A 279 -5.91 7.11 -11.30
N CYS A 280 -4.65 7.28 -11.68
CA CYS A 280 -3.92 8.55 -11.56
C CYS A 280 -3.68 9.22 -12.91
N HIS A 281 -3.50 8.46 -13.96
CA HIS A 281 -3.03 8.95 -15.27
C HIS A 281 -4.15 9.11 -16.31
N LEU A 282 -5.39 9.14 -15.98
CA LEU A 282 -6.58 9.27 -16.85
C LEU A 282 -6.27 9.17 -18.36
N LYS A 283 -6.25 7.97 -18.90
CA LYS A 283 -5.98 7.71 -20.33
C LYS A 283 -7.12 6.93 -20.99
N ASP A 284 -8.31 7.12 -20.55
CA ASP A 284 -9.48 6.52 -21.16
C ASP A 284 -9.95 7.26 -22.39
#